data_0e37607861ec8d2c76f40b9b2865f770
#
_entry.id   0e37607861ec8d2c76f40b9b2865f770
#
_cell.length_a   1.000
_cell.length_b   1.000
_cell.length_c   1.000
_cell.angle_alpha   90.00
_cell.angle_beta   90.00
_cell.angle_gamma   90.00
#
_symmetry.space_group_name_H-M   'P 1'
#
loop_
_entity.id
_entity.type
_entity.pdbx_description
1 polymer ?
#
loop_
_entity_poly.entity_id
_entity_poly.type
_entity_poly.pdbx_seq_one_letter_code
_entity_poly.pdbx_strand_id
1 'polypeptide(L)'
;ITKYDKKNGMSVVQPDGHLKLSKRRFINDKLNGKAISYYEDGYIQRIFYNTNGKINGDFIMYYDNGNMECKGYYIDDKLNGEEIWYYLNGCMGKKYYTIDNMINGFRFYYDKDNKLIRKTYSINGVCLWEEHKT
;
A
#
# COMPACT_ATOMS: atom_id res chain seq x y z
N ILE A 1 -16.17 9.89 -18.19
CA ILE A 1 -17.37 10.19 -17.38
C ILE A 1 -17.16 9.62 -15.98
N THR A 2 -17.22 10.47 -15.00
CA THR A 2 -17.16 10.05 -13.61
C THR A 2 -18.56 9.97 -13.06
N LYS A 3 -19.04 8.78 -12.71
CA LYS A 3 -20.23 8.65 -11.88
C LYS A 3 -19.81 8.58 -10.42
N TYR A 4 -20.27 9.54 -9.66
CA TYR A 4 -19.94 9.66 -8.25
C TYR A 4 -21.22 9.64 -7.42
N ASP A 5 -21.32 8.70 -6.51
CA ASP A 5 -22.41 8.65 -5.54
C ASP A 5 -21.84 8.91 -4.14
N LYS A 6 -22.04 10.12 -3.66
CA LYS A 6 -21.62 10.53 -2.31
C LYS A 6 -22.26 9.70 -1.19
N LYS A 7 -23.45 9.14 -1.41
CA LYS A 7 -24.18 8.36 -0.40
C LYS A 7 -23.67 6.93 -0.28
N ASN A 8 -23.30 6.31 -1.40
CA ASN A 8 -22.85 4.91 -1.44
C ASN A 8 -21.34 4.76 -1.66
N GLY A 9 -20.67 5.89 -1.85
CA GLY A 9 -19.22 5.89 -2.01
C GLY A 9 -18.71 5.15 -3.24
N MET A 10 -19.56 4.92 -4.25
CA MET A 10 -19.11 4.35 -5.52
C MET A 10 -18.78 5.46 -6.50
N SER A 11 -17.55 5.47 -6.97
CA SER A 11 -17.17 6.30 -8.10
C SER A 11 -16.64 5.43 -9.23
N VAL A 12 -17.11 5.71 -10.45
CA VAL A 12 -16.56 5.13 -11.67
C VAL A 12 -15.78 6.24 -12.35
N VAL A 13 -14.46 6.08 -12.41
CA VAL A 13 -13.57 7.03 -13.09
C VAL A 13 -13.15 6.42 -14.41
N GLN A 14 -13.29 7.19 -15.49
CA GLN A 14 -12.74 6.86 -16.82
C GLN A 14 -11.54 7.78 -17.12
N PRO A 15 -10.32 7.49 -16.68
CA PRO A 15 -9.16 8.09 -17.30
C PRO A 15 -8.86 7.32 -18.60
N ASP A 16 -8.54 8.01 -19.67
CA ASP A 16 -8.06 7.45 -20.94
C ASP A 16 -9.00 6.43 -21.62
N GLY A 17 -10.32 6.56 -21.41
CA GLY A 17 -11.31 5.64 -21.98
C GLY A 17 -11.48 4.31 -21.26
N HIS A 18 -10.78 4.08 -20.15
CA HIS A 18 -10.87 2.87 -19.35
C HIS A 18 -11.69 3.10 -18.08
N LEU A 19 -12.61 2.17 -17.78
CA LEU A 19 -13.44 2.20 -16.57
C LEU A 19 -12.63 1.78 -15.35
N LYS A 20 -12.40 2.70 -14.42
CA LYS A 20 -11.81 2.41 -13.12
C LYS A 20 -12.89 2.44 -12.06
N LEU A 21 -13.20 1.28 -11.48
CA LEU A 21 -14.14 1.17 -10.37
C LEU A 21 -13.44 1.51 -9.06
N SER A 22 -14.09 2.31 -8.22
CA SER A 22 -13.64 2.52 -6.86
C SER A 22 -14.82 2.60 -5.90
N LYS A 23 -14.67 2.03 -4.71
CA LYS A 23 -15.60 2.16 -3.59
C LYS A 23 -15.00 3.09 -2.55
N ARG A 24 -15.73 4.12 -2.18
CA ARG A 24 -15.30 5.13 -1.20
C ARG A 24 -16.47 5.55 -0.34
N ARG A 25 -16.22 5.80 0.92
CA ARG A 25 -17.22 6.34 1.84
C ARG A 25 -16.86 7.76 2.24
N PHE A 26 -17.84 8.67 2.25
CA PHE A 26 -17.67 10.06 2.65
C PHE A 26 -18.56 10.41 3.82
N ILE A 27 -18.02 11.20 4.74
CA ILE A 27 -18.78 11.85 5.82
C ILE A 27 -18.36 13.33 5.80
N ASN A 28 -19.35 14.25 5.73
CA ASN A 28 -19.10 15.68 5.66
C ASN A 28 -18.10 16.07 4.55
N ASP A 29 -18.27 15.47 3.36
CA ASP A 29 -17.43 15.67 2.16
C ASP A 29 -15.98 15.20 2.29
N LYS A 30 -15.64 14.49 3.38
CA LYS A 30 -14.32 13.88 3.59
C LYS A 30 -14.39 12.36 3.52
N LEU A 31 -13.34 11.75 2.97
CA LEU A 31 -13.20 10.31 2.96
C LEU A 31 -13.16 9.77 4.39
N ASN A 32 -14.04 8.81 4.68
CA ASN A 32 -14.07 8.10 5.95
C ASN A 32 -14.35 6.62 5.73
N GLY A 33 -13.53 5.77 6.35
CA GLY A 33 -13.66 4.33 6.26
C GLY A 33 -12.87 3.75 5.09
N LYS A 34 -13.33 2.59 4.63
CA LYS A 34 -12.65 1.77 3.63
C LYS A 34 -12.81 2.35 2.23
N ALA A 35 -11.69 2.52 1.52
CA ALA A 35 -11.66 2.87 0.11
C ALA A 35 -11.03 1.72 -0.68
N ILE A 36 -11.70 1.26 -1.72
CA ILE A 36 -11.26 0.15 -2.57
C ILE A 36 -11.20 0.64 -4.01
N SER A 37 -10.08 0.41 -4.70
CA SER A 37 -9.96 0.57 -6.13
C SER A 37 -9.75 -0.78 -6.81
N TYR A 38 -10.19 -0.88 -8.07
CA TYR A 38 -10.20 -2.12 -8.84
C TYR A 38 -9.42 -1.96 -10.13
N TYR A 39 -8.81 -3.05 -10.59
CA TYR A 39 -8.33 -3.16 -11.97
C TYR A 39 -9.51 -3.26 -12.93
N GLU A 40 -9.28 -3.04 -14.23
CA GLU A 40 -10.33 -3.10 -15.27
C GLU A 40 -11.06 -4.45 -15.32
N ASP A 41 -10.37 -5.55 -15.01
CA ASP A 41 -10.91 -6.90 -14.96
C ASP A 41 -11.74 -7.21 -13.70
N GLY A 42 -11.86 -6.25 -12.78
CA GLY A 42 -12.65 -6.37 -11.56
C GLY A 42 -11.89 -6.87 -10.34
N TYR A 43 -10.61 -7.25 -10.47
CA TYR A 43 -9.78 -7.59 -9.30
C TYR A 43 -9.44 -6.35 -8.48
N ILE A 44 -9.34 -6.52 -7.15
CA ILE A 44 -8.97 -5.44 -6.25
C ILE A 44 -7.54 -5.02 -6.53
N GLN A 45 -7.33 -3.70 -6.69
CA GLN A 45 -6.02 -3.09 -6.86
C GLN A 45 -5.46 -2.58 -5.53
N ARG A 46 -6.26 -1.83 -4.77
CA ARG A 46 -5.83 -1.21 -3.50
C ARG A 46 -6.97 -1.14 -2.51
N ILE A 47 -6.62 -1.30 -1.23
CA ILE A 47 -7.52 -1.07 -0.10
C ILE A 47 -6.83 -0.11 0.86
N PHE A 48 -7.51 0.99 1.18
CA PHE A 48 -7.06 1.96 2.17
C PHE A 48 -8.18 2.25 3.16
N TYR A 49 -7.81 2.64 4.36
CA TYR A 49 -8.74 3.15 5.36
C TYR A 49 -8.48 4.63 5.58
N ASN A 50 -9.55 5.43 5.69
CA ASN A 50 -9.48 6.87 5.84
C ASN A 50 -10.24 7.33 7.08
N THR A 51 -9.73 8.39 7.72
CA THR A 51 -10.40 9.11 8.80
C THR A 51 -10.29 10.60 8.49
N ASN A 52 -11.42 11.29 8.34
CA ASN A 52 -11.48 12.72 8.03
C ASN A 52 -10.60 13.14 6.84
N GLY A 53 -10.58 12.33 5.79
CA GLY A 53 -9.85 12.59 4.57
C GLY A 53 -8.37 12.22 4.59
N LYS A 54 -7.88 11.71 5.71
CA LYS A 54 -6.50 11.22 5.84
C LYS A 54 -6.45 9.70 5.88
N ILE A 55 -5.42 9.12 5.32
CA ILE A 55 -5.21 7.67 5.37
C ILE A 55 -4.78 7.29 6.79
N ASN A 56 -5.55 6.39 7.39
CA ASN A 56 -5.30 5.86 8.74
C ASN A 56 -5.65 4.39 8.79
N GLY A 57 -4.73 3.56 9.21
CA GLY A 57 -4.92 2.12 9.33
C GLY A 57 -4.16 1.32 8.28
N ASP A 58 -4.53 0.05 8.15
CA ASP A 58 -3.90 -0.87 7.22
C ASP A 58 -4.13 -0.44 5.77
N PHE A 59 -3.11 -0.62 4.94
CA PHE A 59 -3.29 -0.57 3.49
C PHE A 59 -2.76 -1.86 2.86
N ILE A 60 -3.38 -2.23 1.75
CA ILE A 60 -3.00 -3.40 0.96
C ILE A 60 -3.06 -3.02 -0.51
N MET A 61 -2.03 -3.40 -1.25
CA MET A 61 -1.98 -3.29 -2.70
C MET A 61 -1.79 -4.67 -3.31
N TYR A 62 -2.46 -4.92 -4.43
CA TYR A 62 -2.40 -6.19 -5.15
C TYR A 62 -1.87 -6.00 -6.56
N TYR A 63 -1.15 -7.00 -7.06
CA TYR A 63 -0.87 -7.14 -8.48
C TYR A 63 -2.14 -7.52 -9.25
N ASP A 64 -2.14 -7.34 -10.55
CA ASP A 64 -3.27 -7.70 -11.42
C ASP A 64 -3.53 -9.22 -11.50
N ASN A 65 -2.58 -10.05 -11.08
CA ASN A 65 -2.77 -11.50 -10.95
C ASN A 65 -3.45 -11.92 -9.62
N GLY A 66 -3.82 -10.97 -8.75
CA GLY A 66 -4.45 -11.21 -7.46
C GLY A 66 -3.48 -11.45 -6.30
N ASN A 67 -2.20 -11.60 -6.54
CA ASN A 67 -1.21 -11.71 -5.47
C ASN A 67 -0.96 -10.36 -4.80
N MET A 68 -0.68 -10.38 -3.51
CA MET A 68 -0.37 -9.17 -2.75
C MET A 68 0.94 -8.54 -3.24
N GLU A 69 0.93 -7.23 -3.51
CA GLU A 69 2.10 -6.45 -3.90
C GLU A 69 2.78 -5.82 -2.69
N CYS A 70 1.99 -5.21 -1.81
CA CYS A 70 2.48 -4.47 -0.66
C CYS A 70 1.43 -4.42 0.43
N LYS A 71 1.87 -4.40 1.68
CA LYS A 71 1.03 -4.06 2.83
C LYS A 71 1.80 -3.22 3.84
N GLY A 72 1.08 -2.38 4.56
CA GLY A 72 1.65 -1.53 5.58
C GLY A 72 0.57 -0.84 6.41
N TYR A 73 0.97 0.19 7.12
CA TYR A 73 0.11 0.93 8.02
C TYR A 73 0.36 2.44 7.91
N TYR A 74 -0.72 3.21 7.93
CA TYR A 74 -0.67 4.67 7.94
C TYR A 74 -1.25 5.25 9.21
N ILE A 75 -0.66 6.35 9.67
CA ILE A 75 -1.22 7.26 10.66
C ILE A 75 -1.20 8.65 10.07
N ASP A 76 -2.37 9.26 9.86
CA ASP A 76 -2.53 10.62 9.31
C ASP A 76 -1.67 10.86 8.06
N ASP A 77 -1.86 10.04 7.04
CA ASP A 77 -1.16 10.07 5.74
C ASP A 77 0.33 9.72 5.77
N LYS A 78 0.87 9.33 6.93
CA LYS A 78 2.27 8.92 7.06
C LYS A 78 2.41 7.44 7.34
N LEU A 79 3.36 6.80 6.68
CA LEU A 79 3.71 5.42 6.94
C LEU A 79 4.23 5.26 8.38
N ASN A 80 3.64 4.34 9.12
CA ASN A 80 4.03 4.00 10.48
C ASN A 80 3.82 2.51 10.71
N GLY A 81 4.88 1.79 11.06
CA GLY A 81 4.82 0.37 11.31
C GLY A 81 5.55 -0.44 10.25
N GLU A 82 5.28 -1.73 10.25
CA GLU A 82 5.91 -2.66 9.32
C GLU A 82 5.32 -2.51 7.91
N GLU A 83 6.19 -2.45 6.90
CA GLU A 83 5.83 -2.45 5.49
C GLU A 83 6.51 -3.64 4.81
N ILE A 84 5.73 -4.40 4.05
CA ILE A 84 6.20 -5.58 3.35
C ILE A 84 5.86 -5.45 1.87
N TRP A 85 6.86 -5.70 1.01
CA TRP A 85 6.73 -5.76 -0.43
C TRP A 85 6.96 -7.18 -0.91
N TYR A 86 6.11 -7.62 -1.84
CA TYR A 86 6.14 -8.96 -2.39
C TYR A 86 6.50 -8.94 -3.88
N TYR A 87 7.15 -9.99 -4.34
CA TYR A 87 7.30 -10.25 -5.77
C TYR A 87 5.98 -10.75 -6.38
N LEU A 88 5.89 -10.69 -7.69
CA LEU A 88 4.72 -11.16 -8.44
C LEU A 88 4.41 -12.64 -8.17
N ASN A 89 5.42 -13.46 -7.87
CA ASN A 89 5.26 -14.88 -7.52
C ASN A 89 4.74 -15.12 -6.09
N GLY A 90 4.49 -14.07 -5.31
CA GLY A 90 4.00 -14.15 -3.93
C GLY A 90 5.08 -14.22 -2.85
N CYS A 91 6.35 -14.38 -3.22
CA CYS A 91 7.45 -14.37 -2.25
C CYS A 91 7.72 -12.97 -1.72
N MET A 92 8.09 -12.86 -0.45
CA MET A 92 8.46 -11.58 0.15
C MET A 92 9.75 -11.05 -0.49
N GLY A 93 9.73 -9.79 -0.92
CA GLY A 93 10.89 -9.13 -1.53
C GLY A 93 11.66 -8.27 -0.54
N LYS A 94 10.96 -7.48 0.26
CA LYS A 94 11.58 -6.64 1.29
C LYS A 94 10.63 -6.38 2.44
N LYS A 95 11.19 -6.16 3.61
CA LYS A 95 10.47 -5.84 4.83
C LYS A 95 11.23 -4.82 5.65
N TYR A 96 10.55 -3.81 6.14
CA TYR A 96 11.15 -2.77 6.99
C TYR A 96 10.10 -2.13 7.88
N TYR A 97 10.57 -1.38 8.88
CA TYR A 97 9.74 -0.62 9.79
C TYR A 97 9.88 0.88 9.52
N THR A 98 8.76 1.61 9.53
CA THR A 98 8.74 3.06 9.36
C THR A 98 8.17 3.77 10.58
N ILE A 99 8.64 4.99 10.80
CA ILE A 99 8.08 5.96 11.73
C ILE A 99 7.98 7.27 10.96
N ASP A 100 6.79 7.81 10.78
CA ASP A 100 6.53 9.06 10.06
C ASP A 100 7.22 9.10 8.69
N ASN A 101 6.99 8.07 7.87
CA ASN A 101 7.57 7.87 6.53
C ASN A 101 9.07 7.54 6.50
N MET A 102 9.75 7.54 7.62
CA MET A 102 11.20 7.27 7.67
C MET A 102 11.48 5.85 8.13
N ILE A 103 12.40 5.18 7.46
CA ILE A 103 12.83 3.83 7.84
C ILE A 103 13.60 3.89 9.15
N ASN A 104 13.17 3.06 10.11
CA ASN A 104 13.82 2.91 11.41
C ASN A 104 13.98 1.43 11.72
N GLY A 105 15.21 1.05 12.06
CA GLY A 105 15.55 -0.34 12.33
C GLY A 105 16.07 -1.09 11.11
N PHE A 106 15.91 -2.39 11.12
CA PHE A 106 16.40 -3.25 10.06
C PHE A 106 15.49 -3.24 8.83
N ARG A 107 16.12 -3.27 7.65
CA ARG A 107 15.48 -3.56 6.38
C ARG A 107 16.07 -4.83 5.81
N PHE A 108 15.20 -5.77 5.48
CA PHE A 108 15.56 -7.07 4.93
C PHE A 108 15.17 -7.12 3.45
N TYR A 109 16.07 -7.61 2.63
CA TYR A 109 15.85 -7.84 1.20
C TYR A 109 16.02 -9.31 0.87
N TYR A 110 15.06 -9.86 0.13
CA TYR A 110 15.02 -11.25 -0.28
C TYR A 110 15.01 -11.37 -1.80
N ASP A 111 15.56 -12.43 -2.34
CA ASP A 111 15.40 -12.75 -3.75
C ASP A 111 14.08 -13.49 -4.02
N LYS A 112 13.83 -13.83 -5.30
CA LYS A 112 12.58 -14.50 -5.73
C LYS A 112 12.44 -15.92 -5.19
N ASP A 113 13.51 -16.51 -4.69
CA ASP A 113 13.54 -17.83 -4.06
C ASP A 113 13.43 -17.74 -2.53
N ASN A 114 13.03 -16.57 -2.02
CA ASN A 114 12.86 -16.28 -0.59
C ASN A 114 14.17 -16.37 0.22
N LYS A 115 15.29 -16.11 -0.40
CA LYS A 115 16.60 -16.09 0.23
C LYS A 115 16.99 -14.67 0.62
N LEU A 116 17.46 -14.47 1.85
CA LEU A 116 17.97 -13.18 2.32
C LEU A 116 19.27 -12.83 1.59
N ILE A 117 19.27 -11.67 0.88
CA ILE A 117 20.41 -11.21 0.08
C ILE A 117 21.04 -9.92 0.60
N ARG A 118 20.31 -9.14 1.38
CA ARG A 118 20.78 -7.85 1.89
C ARG A 118 20.04 -7.49 3.16
N LYS A 119 20.78 -6.84 4.08
CA LYS A 119 20.22 -6.32 5.33
C LYS A 119 20.83 -4.95 5.59
N THR A 120 20.01 -4.00 5.97
CA THR A 120 20.46 -2.64 6.35
C THR A 120 19.89 -2.26 7.71
N TYR A 121 20.53 -1.33 8.38
CA TYR A 121 20.00 -0.72 9.59
C TYR A 121 19.98 0.81 9.44
N SER A 122 18.85 1.42 9.73
CA SER A 122 18.65 2.85 9.58
C SER A 122 18.01 3.46 10.82
N ILE A 123 18.31 4.74 11.05
CA ILE A 123 17.63 5.58 12.03
C ILE A 123 17.16 6.84 11.30
N ASN A 124 15.87 7.15 11.39
CA ASN A 124 15.24 8.30 10.74
C ASN A 124 15.60 8.41 9.25
N GLY A 125 15.57 7.28 8.56
CA GLY A 125 15.83 7.18 7.12
C GLY A 125 17.31 7.19 6.74
N VAL A 126 18.22 7.39 7.69
CA VAL A 126 19.67 7.38 7.43
C VAL A 126 20.23 5.96 7.64
N CYS A 127 20.81 5.39 6.58
CA CYS A 127 21.42 4.07 6.65
C CYS A 127 22.76 4.15 7.40
N LEU A 128 22.84 3.43 8.51
CA LEU A 128 24.04 3.40 9.37
C LEU A 128 24.90 2.15 9.14
N TRP A 129 24.30 1.12 8.57
CA TRP A 129 24.96 -0.18 8.41
C TRP A 129 24.32 -0.97 7.28
N GLU A 130 25.13 -1.75 6.59
CA GLU A 130 24.67 -2.55 5.47
C GLU A 130 25.46 -3.85 5.37
N GLU A 131 24.78 -4.96 5.12
CA GLU A 131 25.36 -6.29 4.88
C GLU A 131 24.75 -6.89 3.61
N HIS A 132 25.60 -7.38 2.73
CA HIS A 132 25.22 -8.17 1.56
C HIS A 132 25.53 -9.63 1.81
N LYS A 133 24.58 -10.50 1.47
CA LYS A 133 24.75 -11.95 1.55
C LYS A 133 24.89 -12.53 0.15
N THR A 134 25.86 -13.38 -0.02
CA THR A 134 26.11 -14.08 -1.29
C THR A 134 25.53 -15.49 -1.29
#